data_7353c8380c2390960b0019c2817327d4
#
_entry.id   7353c8380c2390960b0019c2817327d4
#
_cell.length_a   1.000
_cell.length_b   1.000
_cell.length_c   1.000
_cell.angle_alpha   90.00
_cell.angle_beta   90.00
_cell.angle_gamma   90.00
#
_symmetry.space_group_name_H-M   'P 1'
#
loop_
_entity.id
_entity.type
_entity.pdbx_description
1 polymer ?
#
loop_
_entity_poly.entity_id
_entity_poly.type
_entity_poly.pdbx_seq_one_letter_code
_entity_poly.pdbx_strand_id
1 'polypeptide(L)'
;MIALFFFSACSPSHKGEVDELNSLSYAYHYRNLDSAKVLAHRALRLADDYPAGYAEAHNNLAFVAIAKMDYEQARRHLVEVEQRSDNQIEILVALVQNMRLCQRESRNKDFYAYREKAMRLLRRIGEEADNLPPRERKRALYAHSELDIVAATYFYYVGQEEPMLQALNDIDAEALEADTAQYLNYLYNIGAGGAIVSGTAEEIGQGEFDYLMRCFMLACSGTPYPYWQANALQALSEHLQSPSLRSYLIRNNRPSIKYLNIDQVPDSLLAGNLAQMALNLFSSYGDVYQTAGAYRTLAECYWTIDDYRSAEDCLNHALNDNKRIKAAPDLVASIAERLCLVYSAIDDKPHSDFYRNMYLDLQERTRQDKQLEARA
;
A
#
# COMPACT_ATOMS: atom_id res chain seq x y z
N MET A 1 -16.02 -67.26 2.21
CA MET A 1 -15.70 -66.06 1.39
C MET A 1 -16.21 -64.85 2.17
N ILE A 2 -15.30 -64.22 2.93
CA ILE A 2 -15.63 -63.03 3.76
C ILE A 2 -15.31 -61.80 2.92
N ALA A 3 -16.33 -61.09 2.51
CA ALA A 3 -16.17 -59.82 1.79
C ALA A 3 -15.79 -58.73 2.80
N LEU A 4 -14.53 -58.28 2.74
CA LEU A 4 -14.04 -57.07 3.43
C LEU A 4 -14.56 -55.85 2.68
N PHE A 5 -15.59 -55.18 3.26
CA PHE A 5 -15.96 -53.84 2.84
C PHE A 5 -14.94 -52.85 3.38
N PHE A 6 -14.08 -52.33 2.51
CA PHE A 6 -13.30 -51.15 2.78
C PHE A 6 -14.26 -49.93 2.79
N PHE A 7 -14.65 -49.49 3.96
CA PHE A 7 -15.20 -48.13 4.11
C PHE A 7 -14.06 -47.14 3.88
N SER A 8 -13.96 -46.59 2.68
CA SER A 8 -13.23 -45.34 2.48
C SER A 8 -13.92 -44.28 3.34
N ALA A 9 -13.36 -44.01 4.50
CA ALA A 9 -13.74 -42.81 5.25
C ALA A 9 -13.34 -41.62 4.38
N CYS A 10 -14.31 -41.01 3.69
CA CYS A 10 -14.15 -39.66 3.14
C CYS A 10 -13.81 -38.76 4.32
N SER A 11 -12.56 -38.31 4.40
CA SER A 11 -12.19 -37.22 5.31
C SER A 11 -13.13 -36.05 5.01
N PRO A 12 -13.73 -35.41 6.03
CA PRO A 12 -14.59 -34.24 5.78
C PRO A 12 -13.77 -33.20 5.03
N SER A 13 -14.32 -32.71 3.92
CA SER A 13 -13.70 -31.66 3.14
C SER A 13 -13.53 -30.41 4.02
N HIS A 14 -12.29 -30.03 4.30
CA HIS A 14 -11.98 -28.79 5.06
C HIS A 14 -12.21 -27.51 4.26
N LYS A 15 -12.78 -27.60 3.06
CA LYS A 15 -12.98 -26.47 2.15
C LYS A 15 -13.64 -25.26 2.82
N GLY A 16 -14.74 -25.47 3.54
CA GLY A 16 -15.45 -24.39 4.23
C GLY A 16 -14.61 -23.72 5.32
N GLU A 17 -13.86 -24.52 6.09
CA GLU A 17 -12.96 -23.99 7.12
C GLU A 17 -11.77 -23.21 6.51
N VAL A 18 -11.21 -23.69 5.39
CA VAL A 18 -10.15 -23.01 4.65
C VAL A 18 -10.66 -21.68 4.09
N ASP A 19 -11.85 -21.65 3.49
CA ASP A 19 -12.47 -20.43 2.97
C ASP A 19 -12.71 -19.41 4.08
N GLU A 20 -13.18 -19.84 5.26
CA GLU A 20 -13.37 -18.97 6.42
C GLU A 20 -12.03 -18.40 6.93
N LEU A 21 -11.02 -19.24 7.10
CA LEU A 21 -9.70 -18.81 7.55
C LEU A 21 -9.04 -17.82 6.58
N ASN A 22 -9.16 -18.04 5.28
CA ASN A 22 -8.66 -17.12 4.27
C ASN A 22 -9.42 -15.79 4.28
N SER A 23 -10.74 -15.83 4.42
CA SER A 23 -11.57 -14.62 4.53
C SER A 23 -11.25 -13.82 5.80
N LEU A 24 -11.01 -14.49 6.92
CA LEU A 24 -10.56 -13.86 8.15
C LEU A 24 -9.15 -13.29 8.01
N SER A 25 -8.21 -14.02 7.37
CA SER A 25 -6.88 -13.49 7.08
C SER A 25 -6.96 -12.20 6.28
N TYR A 26 -7.75 -12.16 5.21
CA TYR A 26 -8.00 -10.96 4.43
C TYR A 26 -8.60 -9.82 5.28
N ALA A 27 -9.56 -10.11 6.14
CA ALA A 27 -10.16 -9.10 7.03
C ALA A 27 -9.14 -8.45 7.99
N TYR A 28 -8.02 -9.14 8.26
CA TYR A 28 -6.93 -8.63 9.09
C TYR A 28 -5.81 -7.94 8.30
N HIS A 29 -5.83 -7.94 6.96
CA HIS A 29 -4.75 -7.36 6.15
C HIS A 29 -4.35 -5.94 6.59
N TYR A 30 -5.31 -5.05 6.81
CA TYR A 30 -5.07 -3.65 7.18
C TYR A 30 -5.34 -3.34 8.66
N ARG A 31 -5.51 -4.41 9.48
CA ARG A 31 -5.77 -4.33 10.92
C ARG A 31 -4.63 -4.87 11.76
N ASN A 32 -4.15 -6.07 11.43
CA ASN A 32 -3.10 -6.75 12.19
C ASN A 32 -2.41 -7.80 11.33
N LEU A 33 -1.17 -7.53 10.93
CA LEU A 33 -0.39 -8.40 10.05
C LEU A 33 -0.07 -9.77 10.67
N ASP A 34 0.15 -9.84 11.98
CA ASP A 34 0.47 -11.10 12.65
C ASP A 34 -0.75 -12.01 12.72
N SER A 35 -1.94 -11.46 13.01
CA SER A 35 -3.20 -12.21 12.93
C SER A 35 -3.49 -12.71 11.51
N ALA A 36 -3.31 -11.85 10.49
CA ALA A 36 -3.45 -12.23 9.09
C ALA A 36 -2.52 -13.41 8.75
N LYS A 37 -1.25 -13.34 9.17
CA LYS A 37 -0.24 -14.38 8.95
C LYS A 37 -0.64 -15.72 9.60
N VAL A 38 -1.05 -15.68 10.86
CA VAL A 38 -1.44 -16.89 11.62
C VAL A 38 -2.64 -17.60 10.96
N LEU A 39 -3.65 -16.83 10.56
CA LEU A 39 -4.85 -17.36 9.89
C LEU A 39 -4.53 -17.95 8.52
N ALA A 40 -3.70 -17.26 7.71
CA ALA A 40 -3.26 -17.78 6.42
C ALA A 40 -2.44 -19.08 6.56
N HIS A 41 -1.56 -19.19 7.54
CA HIS A 41 -0.83 -20.44 7.81
C HIS A 41 -1.76 -21.58 8.27
N ARG A 42 -2.82 -21.27 9.02
CA ARG A 42 -3.83 -22.28 9.39
C ARG A 42 -4.59 -22.75 8.15
N ALA A 43 -5.04 -21.83 7.30
CA ALA A 43 -5.70 -22.17 6.04
C ALA A 43 -4.80 -23.04 5.18
N LEU A 44 -3.53 -22.68 5.02
CA LEU A 44 -2.56 -23.41 4.22
C LEU A 44 -2.37 -24.87 4.68
N ARG A 45 -2.33 -25.09 6.00
CA ARG A 45 -2.20 -26.47 6.55
C ARG A 45 -3.41 -27.37 6.31
N LEU A 46 -4.58 -26.78 6.08
CA LEU A 46 -5.84 -27.51 5.86
C LEU A 46 -6.20 -27.62 4.38
N ALA A 47 -5.45 -26.95 3.50
CA ALA A 47 -5.79 -26.78 2.08
C ALA A 47 -5.18 -27.85 1.16
N ASP A 48 -4.62 -28.96 1.69
CA ASP A 48 -3.89 -29.97 0.90
C ASP A 48 -4.66 -30.46 -0.33
N ASP A 49 -5.96 -30.68 -0.19
CA ASP A 49 -6.85 -31.16 -1.28
C ASP A 49 -7.75 -30.04 -1.86
N TYR A 50 -7.41 -28.77 -1.59
CA TYR A 50 -8.17 -27.63 -2.04
C TYR A 50 -7.29 -26.55 -2.70
N PRO A 51 -6.96 -26.70 -4.02
CA PRO A 51 -6.00 -25.81 -4.71
C PRO A 51 -6.35 -24.32 -4.66
N ALA A 52 -7.63 -23.95 -4.77
CA ALA A 52 -8.06 -22.54 -4.70
C ALA A 52 -7.79 -21.94 -3.31
N GLY A 53 -8.14 -22.67 -2.24
CA GLY A 53 -7.88 -22.22 -0.86
C GLY A 53 -6.38 -22.18 -0.52
N TYR A 54 -5.60 -23.13 -1.07
CA TYR A 54 -4.15 -23.14 -1.00
C TYR A 54 -3.55 -21.87 -1.63
N ALA A 55 -3.97 -21.53 -2.85
CA ALA A 55 -3.51 -20.35 -3.56
C ALA A 55 -3.87 -19.04 -2.82
N GLU A 56 -5.09 -18.93 -2.31
CA GLU A 56 -5.52 -17.77 -1.54
C GLU A 56 -4.69 -17.60 -0.26
N ALA A 57 -4.39 -18.70 0.45
CA ALA A 57 -3.54 -18.66 1.65
C ALA A 57 -2.11 -18.18 1.32
N HIS A 58 -1.53 -18.61 0.22
CA HIS A 58 -0.24 -18.11 -0.26
C HIS A 58 -0.30 -16.62 -0.64
N ASN A 59 -1.36 -16.16 -1.29
CA ASN A 59 -1.56 -14.75 -1.58
C ASN A 59 -1.67 -13.90 -0.31
N ASN A 60 -2.38 -14.37 0.72
CA ASN A 60 -2.46 -13.71 2.02
C ASN A 60 -1.09 -13.64 2.72
N LEU A 61 -0.29 -14.70 2.64
CA LEU A 61 1.08 -14.71 3.18
C LEU A 61 2.02 -13.78 2.41
N ALA A 62 1.89 -13.71 1.09
CA ALA A 62 2.65 -12.80 0.25
C ALA A 62 2.34 -11.32 0.61
N PHE A 63 1.07 -10.98 0.83
CA PHE A 63 0.67 -9.65 1.29
C PHE A 63 1.39 -9.26 2.58
N VAL A 64 1.39 -10.13 3.59
CA VAL A 64 2.08 -9.89 4.86
C VAL A 64 3.59 -9.74 4.67
N ALA A 65 4.20 -10.59 3.84
CA ALA A 65 5.63 -10.54 3.55
C ALA A 65 6.03 -9.23 2.84
N ILE A 66 5.19 -8.73 1.92
CA ILE A 66 5.40 -7.43 1.24
C ILE A 66 5.36 -6.28 2.25
N ALA A 67 4.37 -6.24 3.14
CA ALA A 67 4.27 -5.21 4.17
C ALA A 67 5.49 -5.20 5.11
N LYS A 68 6.02 -6.37 5.44
CA LYS A 68 7.23 -6.52 6.25
C LYS A 68 8.54 -6.40 5.46
N MET A 69 8.47 -6.06 4.17
CA MET A 69 9.60 -6.00 3.24
C MET A 69 10.44 -7.29 3.18
N ASP A 70 9.82 -8.45 3.43
CA ASP A 70 10.40 -9.77 3.17
C ASP A 70 10.08 -10.21 1.74
N TYR A 71 10.65 -9.48 0.78
CA TYR A 71 10.32 -9.66 -0.64
C TYR A 71 10.73 -11.02 -1.18
N GLU A 72 11.76 -11.64 -0.62
CA GLU A 72 12.14 -13.00 -1.00
C GLU A 72 11.07 -14.02 -0.58
N GLN A 73 10.57 -13.92 0.65
CA GLN A 73 9.47 -14.76 1.10
C GLN A 73 8.18 -14.50 0.31
N ALA A 74 7.89 -13.24 0.01
CA ALA A 74 6.75 -12.88 -0.81
C ALA A 74 6.83 -13.57 -2.19
N ARG A 75 7.96 -13.49 -2.88
CA ARG A 75 8.17 -14.16 -4.18
C ARG A 75 7.98 -15.67 -4.10
N ARG A 76 8.47 -16.33 -3.04
CA ARG A 76 8.26 -17.78 -2.84
C ARG A 76 6.77 -18.12 -2.78
N HIS A 77 5.98 -17.35 -2.02
CA HIS A 77 4.54 -17.56 -1.96
C HIS A 77 3.85 -17.33 -3.29
N LEU A 78 4.22 -16.28 -4.03
CA LEU A 78 3.63 -15.96 -5.33
C LEU A 78 3.96 -17.00 -6.40
N VAL A 79 5.18 -17.55 -6.39
CA VAL A 79 5.58 -18.66 -7.28
C VAL A 79 4.74 -19.91 -7.00
N GLU A 80 4.43 -20.23 -5.74
CA GLU A 80 3.56 -21.36 -5.41
C GLU A 80 2.16 -21.21 -6.02
N VAL A 81 1.60 -19.98 -6.02
CA VAL A 81 0.32 -19.70 -6.68
C VAL A 81 0.41 -19.90 -8.18
N GLU A 82 1.39 -19.28 -8.83
CA GLU A 82 1.54 -19.33 -10.30
C GLU A 82 1.82 -20.73 -10.83
N GLN A 83 2.52 -21.58 -10.07
CA GLN A 83 2.91 -22.92 -10.50
C GLN A 83 1.90 -24.03 -10.18
N ARG A 84 1.11 -23.85 -9.11
CA ARG A 84 0.26 -24.91 -8.57
C ARG A 84 -1.23 -24.64 -8.63
N SER A 85 -1.64 -23.40 -8.95
CA SER A 85 -3.05 -23.04 -9.01
C SER A 85 -3.55 -23.01 -10.45
N ASP A 86 -4.75 -23.49 -10.67
CA ASP A 86 -5.57 -23.29 -11.86
C ASP A 86 -6.65 -22.23 -11.66
N ASN A 87 -6.79 -21.70 -10.42
CA ASN A 87 -7.74 -20.67 -10.09
C ASN A 87 -7.29 -19.32 -10.67
N GLN A 88 -7.98 -18.85 -11.71
CA GLN A 88 -7.63 -17.65 -12.46
C GLN A 88 -7.68 -16.39 -11.61
N ILE A 89 -8.60 -16.30 -10.63
CA ILE A 89 -8.72 -15.14 -9.74
C ILE A 89 -7.49 -15.05 -8.82
N GLU A 90 -7.08 -16.17 -8.21
CA GLU A 90 -5.90 -16.18 -7.34
C GLU A 90 -4.59 -15.97 -8.12
N ILE A 91 -4.52 -16.45 -9.35
CA ILE A 91 -3.39 -16.13 -10.26
C ILE A 91 -3.37 -14.61 -10.57
N LEU A 92 -4.53 -13.99 -10.80
CA LEU A 92 -4.62 -12.55 -11.00
C LEU A 92 -4.13 -11.78 -9.76
N VAL A 93 -4.54 -12.19 -8.57
CA VAL A 93 -4.07 -11.59 -7.31
C VAL A 93 -2.54 -11.71 -7.19
N ALA A 94 -1.97 -12.88 -7.51
CA ALA A 94 -0.52 -13.07 -7.48
C ALA A 94 0.22 -12.18 -8.48
N LEU A 95 -0.30 -12.02 -9.69
CA LEU A 95 0.27 -11.11 -10.70
C LEU A 95 0.25 -9.65 -10.22
N VAL A 96 -0.84 -9.21 -9.59
CA VAL A 96 -0.95 -7.85 -9.03
C VAL A 96 0.03 -7.64 -7.87
N GLN A 97 0.23 -8.65 -7.01
CA GLN A 97 1.23 -8.55 -5.95
C GLN A 97 2.66 -8.52 -6.49
N ASN A 98 2.94 -9.25 -7.59
CA ASN A 98 4.21 -9.14 -8.31
C ASN A 98 4.40 -7.72 -8.91
N MET A 99 3.34 -7.09 -9.44
CA MET A 99 3.41 -5.68 -9.87
C MET A 99 3.79 -4.77 -8.70
N ARG A 100 3.19 -4.96 -7.53
CA ARG A 100 3.52 -4.20 -6.30
C ARG A 100 4.98 -4.38 -5.88
N LEU A 101 5.51 -5.61 -5.93
CA LEU A 101 6.93 -5.88 -5.70
C LEU A 101 7.82 -5.15 -6.70
N CYS A 102 7.48 -5.20 -7.98
CA CYS A 102 8.22 -4.50 -9.02
C CYS A 102 8.25 -2.98 -8.78
N GLN A 103 7.12 -2.40 -8.39
CA GLN A 103 7.03 -0.98 -8.03
C GLN A 103 7.94 -0.65 -6.82
N ARG A 104 7.91 -1.48 -5.78
CA ARG A 104 8.72 -1.29 -4.56
C ARG A 104 10.23 -1.41 -4.84
N GLU A 105 10.61 -2.31 -5.73
CA GLU A 105 12.00 -2.60 -6.10
C GLU A 105 12.48 -1.79 -7.32
N SER A 106 11.66 -0.89 -7.87
CA SER A 106 11.93 -0.07 -9.07
C SER A 106 12.26 -0.93 -10.32
N ARG A 107 11.64 -2.11 -10.43
CA ARG A 107 11.79 -3.02 -11.57
C ARG A 107 10.69 -2.75 -12.61
N ASN A 108 10.84 -1.65 -13.31
CA ASN A 108 9.79 -1.13 -14.19
C ASN A 108 9.44 -2.08 -15.34
N LYS A 109 10.43 -2.63 -16.05
CA LYS A 109 10.20 -3.57 -17.16
C LYS A 109 9.34 -4.76 -16.73
N ASP A 110 9.65 -5.33 -15.57
CA ASP A 110 8.90 -6.45 -15.02
C ASP A 110 7.48 -6.04 -14.61
N PHE A 111 7.31 -4.80 -14.11
CA PHE A 111 6.00 -4.25 -13.80
C PHE A 111 5.07 -4.29 -15.02
N TYR A 112 5.51 -3.78 -16.17
CA TYR A 112 4.71 -3.80 -17.40
C TYR A 112 4.41 -5.22 -17.88
N ALA A 113 5.37 -6.13 -17.78
CA ALA A 113 5.19 -7.53 -18.15
C ALA A 113 4.12 -8.22 -17.27
N TYR A 114 4.14 -8.00 -15.95
CA TYR A 114 3.11 -8.52 -15.04
C TYR A 114 1.75 -7.85 -15.28
N ARG A 115 1.72 -6.54 -15.49
CA ARG A 115 0.49 -5.79 -15.79
C ARG A 115 -0.17 -6.32 -17.06
N GLU A 116 0.58 -6.55 -18.12
CA GLU A 116 0.02 -7.09 -19.36
C GLU A 116 -0.59 -8.48 -19.18
N LYS A 117 0.09 -9.37 -18.43
CA LYS A 117 -0.45 -10.68 -18.06
C LYS A 117 -1.75 -10.54 -17.25
N ALA A 118 -1.76 -9.67 -16.24
CA ALA A 118 -2.90 -9.41 -15.38
C ALA A 118 -4.11 -8.89 -16.18
N MET A 119 -3.91 -7.93 -17.07
CA MET A 119 -4.97 -7.37 -17.94
C MET A 119 -5.57 -8.41 -18.89
N ARG A 120 -4.75 -9.32 -19.46
CA ARG A 120 -5.25 -10.43 -20.27
C ARG A 120 -6.09 -11.41 -19.46
N LEU A 121 -5.66 -11.71 -18.24
CA LEU A 121 -6.37 -12.62 -17.35
C LEU A 121 -7.67 -12.01 -16.85
N LEU A 122 -7.66 -10.71 -16.49
CA LEU A 122 -8.85 -9.98 -16.07
C LEU A 122 -9.96 -10.00 -17.14
N ARG A 123 -9.61 -9.80 -18.42
CA ARG A 123 -10.59 -9.88 -19.51
C ARG A 123 -11.27 -11.25 -19.58
N ARG A 124 -10.52 -12.35 -19.43
CA ARG A 124 -11.09 -13.71 -19.41
C ARG A 124 -12.01 -13.94 -18.23
N ILE A 125 -11.62 -13.47 -17.04
CA ILE A 125 -12.47 -13.54 -15.84
C ILE A 125 -13.76 -12.74 -16.04
N GLY A 126 -13.69 -11.57 -16.69
CA GLY A 126 -14.84 -10.73 -16.98
C GLY A 126 -15.87 -11.40 -17.92
N GLU A 127 -15.43 -12.22 -18.87
CA GLU A 127 -16.31 -12.99 -19.75
C GLU A 127 -17.15 -14.05 -18.99
N GLU A 128 -16.68 -14.48 -17.84
CA GLU A 128 -17.32 -15.50 -16.98
C GLU A 128 -17.95 -14.90 -15.72
N ALA A 129 -17.87 -13.60 -15.50
CA ALA A 129 -18.20 -12.93 -14.23
C ALA A 129 -19.62 -13.21 -13.73
N ASP A 130 -20.61 -13.27 -14.63
CA ASP A 130 -22.02 -13.52 -14.27
C ASP A 130 -22.25 -14.94 -13.71
N ASN A 131 -21.37 -15.88 -14.04
CA ASN A 131 -21.45 -17.28 -13.64
C ASN A 131 -20.67 -17.58 -12.34
N LEU A 132 -19.90 -16.61 -11.82
CA LEU A 132 -19.10 -16.83 -10.62
C LEU A 132 -19.96 -16.96 -9.37
N PRO A 133 -19.64 -17.91 -8.47
CA PRO A 133 -20.25 -17.95 -7.14
C PRO A 133 -20.02 -16.64 -6.37
N PRO A 134 -20.90 -16.29 -5.42
CA PRO A 134 -20.82 -15.01 -4.70
C PRO A 134 -19.45 -14.72 -4.06
N ARG A 135 -18.80 -15.72 -3.48
CA ARG A 135 -17.47 -15.59 -2.88
C ARG A 135 -16.41 -15.28 -3.92
N GLU A 136 -16.41 -16.00 -5.04
CA GLU A 136 -15.46 -15.80 -6.13
C GLU A 136 -15.69 -14.44 -6.84
N ARG A 137 -16.95 -14.03 -6.99
CA ARG A 137 -17.28 -12.70 -7.53
C ARG A 137 -16.72 -11.58 -6.65
N LYS A 138 -16.87 -11.68 -5.32
CA LYS A 138 -16.27 -10.73 -4.38
C LYS A 138 -14.74 -10.72 -4.49
N ARG A 139 -14.13 -11.88 -4.62
CA ARG A 139 -12.68 -12.03 -4.76
C ARG A 139 -12.17 -11.47 -6.11
N ALA A 140 -12.95 -11.65 -7.19
CA ALA A 140 -12.64 -11.05 -8.49
C ALA A 140 -12.72 -9.53 -8.47
N LEU A 141 -13.71 -8.95 -7.79
CA LEU A 141 -13.82 -7.49 -7.59
C LEU A 141 -12.61 -6.95 -6.82
N TYR A 142 -12.18 -7.63 -5.76
CA TYR A 142 -10.95 -7.30 -5.04
C TYR A 142 -9.74 -7.32 -5.99
N ALA A 143 -9.54 -8.40 -6.74
CA ALA A 143 -8.39 -8.54 -7.65
C ALA A 143 -8.37 -7.46 -8.74
N HIS A 144 -9.52 -7.11 -9.29
CA HIS A 144 -9.67 -6.05 -10.29
C HIS A 144 -9.30 -4.69 -9.73
N SER A 145 -9.93 -4.29 -8.63
CA SER A 145 -9.65 -2.98 -8.01
C SER A 145 -8.20 -2.86 -7.52
N GLU A 146 -7.59 -3.94 -7.03
CA GLU A 146 -6.17 -3.96 -6.68
C GLU A 146 -5.27 -3.76 -7.90
N LEU A 147 -5.61 -4.37 -9.06
CA LEU A 147 -4.87 -4.16 -10.30
C LEU A 147 -4.85 -2.66 -10.68
N ASP A 148 -6.02 -2.03 -10.65
CA ASP A 148 -6.16 -0.63 -11.04
C ASP A 148 -5.47 0.31 -10.04
N ILE A 149 -5.60 0.06 -8.73
CA ILE A 149 -4.95 0.85 -7.68
C ILE A 149 -3.43 0.71 -7.74
N VAL A 150 -2.90 -0.50 -7.90
CA VAL A 150 -1.45 -0.72 -8.02
C VAL A 150 -0.89 -0.08 -9.28
N ALA A 151 -1.65 -0.14 -10.40
CA ALA A 151 -1.29 0.53 -11.64
C ALA A 151 -1.31 2.06 -11.48
N ALA A 152 -2.36 2.62 -10.89
CA ALA A 152 -2.47 4.06 -10.64
C ALA A 152 -1.33 4.56 -9.74
N THR A 153 -1.03 3.84 -8.66
CA THR A 153 0.10 4.16 -7.76
C THR A 153 1.43 4.18 -8.51
N TYR A 154 1.68 3.18 -9.35
CA TYR A 154 2.89 3.14 -10.17
C TYR A 154 2.96 4.32 -11.13
N PHE A 155 1.90 4.60 -11.88
CA PHE A 155 1.85 5.71 -12.84
C PHE A 155 2.01 7.08 -12.18
N TYR A 156 1.48 7.26 -10.97
CA TYR A 156 1.71 8.45 -10.15
C TYR A 156 3.21 8.65 -9.88
N TYR A 157 3.92 7.61 -9.41
CA TYR A 157 5.34 7.69 -9.10
C TYR A 157 6.24 7.90 -10.32
N VAL A 158 5.84 7.43 -11.49
CA VAL A 158 6.60 7.66 -12.73
C VAL A 158 6.15 8.90 -13.52
N GLY A 159 5.19 9.67 -12.99
CA GLY A 159 4.72 10.93 -13.56
C GLY A 159 3.86 10.76 -14.82
N GLN A 160 3.14 9.65 -14.93
CA GLN A 160 2.21 9.37 -16.03
C GLN A 160 0.75 9.64 -15.60
N GLU A 161 0.33 10.91 -15.69
CA GLU A 161 -0.98 11.37 -15.21
C GLU A 161 -2.17 10.70 -15.92
N GLU A 162 -2.16 10.68 -17.26
CA GLU A 162 -3.29 10.12 -18.03
C GLU A 162 -3.54 8.63 -17.74
N PRO A 163 -2.55 7.73 -17.78
CA PRO A 163 -2.73 6.33 -17.38
C PRO A 163 -3.12 6.15 -15.90
N MET A 164 -2.66 7.02 -15.01
CA MET A 164 -3.05 7.02 -13.59
C MET A 164 -4.54 7.32 -13.45
N LEU A 165 -5.02 8.40 -14.06
CA LEU A 165 -6.43 8.79 -14.01
C LEU A 165 -7.34 7.74 -14.64
N GLN A 166 -6.90 7.14 -15.77
CA GLN A 166 -7.65 6.06 -16.41
C GLN A 166 -7.81 4.87 -15.46
N ALA A 167 -6.74 4.42 -14.82
CA ALA A 167 -6.80 3.31 -13.89
C ALA A 167 -7.73 3.58 -12.69
N LEU A 168 -7.73 4.79 -12.14
CA LEU A 168 -8.64 5.16 -11.05
C LEU A 168 -10.10 5.28 -11.50
N ASN A 169 -10.35 5.75 -12.74
CA ASN A 169 -11.69 5.86 -13.30
C ASN A 169 -12.31 4.50 -13.68
N ASP A 170 -11.49 3.49 -13.94
CA ASP A 170 -11.94 2.13 -14.23
C ASP A 170 -12.46 1.38 -12.99
N ILE A 171 -12.21 1.92 -11.79
CA ILE A 171 -12.66 1.32 -10.52
C ILE A 171 -14.17 1.55 -10.33
N ASP A 172 -14.91 0.47 -10.10
CA ASP A 172 -16.32 0.51 -9.68
C ASP A 172 -16.42 0.84 -8.18
N ALA A 173 -16.41 2.14 -7.85
CA ALA A 173 -16.44 2.63 -6.49
C ALA A 173 -17.72 2.23 -5.73
N GLU A 174 -18.87 2.13 -6.42
CA GLU A 174 -20.14 1.73 -5.80
C GLU A 174 -20.10 0.26 -5.39
N ALA A 175 -19.58 -0.62 -6.25
CA ALA A 175 -19.41 -2.02 -5.91
C ALA A 175 -18.43 -2.22 -4.73
N LEU A 176 -17.39 -1.37 -4.61
CA LEU A 176 -16.42 -1.46 -3.52
C LEU A 176 -17.00 -1.10 -2.13
N GLU A 177 -18.11 -0.40 -2.03
CA GLU A 177 -18.72 -0.09 -0.73
C GLU A 177 -19.08 -1.36 0.07
N ALA A 178 -19.25 -2.49 -0.61
CA ALA A 178 -19.47 -3.79 0.04
C ALA A 178 -18.17 -4.41 0.64
N ASP A 179 -16.99 -3.88 0.33
CA ASP A 179 -15.70 -4.28 0.89
C ASP A 179 -14.99 -3.06 1.50
N THR A 180 -15.21 -2.84 2.78
CA THR A 180 -14.70 -1.66 3.49
C THR A 180 -13.18 -1.49 3.34
N ALA A 181 -12.40 -2.59 3.39
CA ALA A 181 -10.95 -2.52 3.27
C ALA A 181 -10.53 -1.98 1.89
N GLN A 182 -11.19 -2.43 0.84
CA GLN A 182 -10.90 -2.02 -0.52
C GLN A 182 -11.47 -0.63 -0.85
N TYR A 183 -12.62 -0.29 -0.26
CA TYR A 183 -13.18 1.05 -0.38
C TYR A 183 -12.31 2.12 0.31
N LEU A 184 -11.71 1.80 1.46
CA LEU A 184 -10.71 2.66 2.11
C LEU A 184 -9.48 2.87 1.23
N ASN A 185 -8.99 1.81 0.56
CA ASN A 185 -7.90 1.88 -0.39
C ASN A 185 -8.24 2.84 -1.56
N TYR A 186 -9.43 2.73 -2.12
CA TYR A 186 -9.92 3.63 -3.16
C TYR A 186 -9.97 5.09 -2.68
N LEU A 187 -10.64 5.36 -1.55
CA LEU A 187 -10.76 6.73 -0.99
C LEU A 187 -9.40 7.38 -0.78
N TYR A 188 -8.46 6.62 -0.21
CA TYR A 188 -7.10 7.10 0.00
C TYR A 188 -6.41 7.45 -1.33
N ASN A 189 -6.49 6.59 -2.33
CA ASN A 189 -5.84 6.84 -3.63
C ASN A 189 -6.45 8.02 -4.39
N ILE A 190 -7.74 8.30 -4.24
CA ILE A 190 -8.32 9.54 -4.77
C ILE A 190 -7.81 10.76 -4.02
N GLY A 191 -7.74 10.72 -2.69
CA GLY A 191 -7.34 11.86 -1.86
C GLY A 191 -5.83 12.14 -1.84
N ALA A 192 -4.98 11.12 -2.05
CA ALA A 192 -3.53 11.24 -1.98
C ALA A 192 -2.80 11.03 -3.32
N GLY A 193 -3.49 10.54 -4.34
CA GLY A 193 -2.90 10.11 -5.60
C GLY A 193 -2.94 11.15 -6.73
N GLY A 194 -3.28 12.40 -6.46
CA GLY A 194 -3.35 13.45 -7.49
C GLY A 194 -4.47 13.23 -8.51
N ALA A 195 -5.56 12.57 -8.11
CA ALA A 195 -6.70 12.28 -8.99
C ALA A 195 -7.59 13.48 -9.29
N ILE A 196 -7.52 14.52 -8.45
CA ILE A 196 -8.30 15.75 -8.61
C ILE A 196 -7.46 16.75 -9.39
N VAL A 197 -7.72 16.89 -10.69
CA VAL A 197 -6.86 17.63 -11.63
C VAL A 197 -7.48 18.94 -12.13
N SER A 198 -8.68 19.29 -11.71
CA SER A 198 -9.38 20.49 -12.15
C SER A 198 -9.78 21.39 -11.00
N GLY A 199 -9.57 22.71 -11.15
CA GLY A 199 -9.88 23.72 -10.14
C GLY A 199 -8.67 24.54 -9.73
N THR A 200 -8.87 25.45 -8.77
CA THR A 200 -7.79 26.18 -8.11
C THR A 200 -7.02 25.24 -7.16
N ALA A 201 -5.82 25.62 -6.74
CA ALA A 201 -5.05 24.85 -5.77
C ALA A 201 -5.83 24.62 -4.45
N GLU A 202 -6.65 25.59 -4.04
CA GLU A 202 -7.50 25.50 -2.85
C GLU A 202 -8.68 24.54 -3.05
N GLU A 203 -9.31 24.54 -4.23
CA GLU A 203 -10.40 23.63 -4.57
C GLU A 203 -9.89 22.18 -4.68
N ILE A 204 -8.75 21.98 -5.33
CA ILE A 204 -8.09 20.67 -5.41
C ILE A 204 -7.74 20.18 -4.00
N GLY A 205 -7.05 21.00 -3.22
CA GLY A 205 -6.66 20.64 -1.84
C GLY A 205 -7.87 20.38 -0.93
N GLN A 206 -8.99 21.07 -1.11
CA GLN A 206 -10.23 20.79 -0.37
C GLN A 206 -10.82 19.43 -0.78
N GLY A 207 -10.88 19.14 -2.08
CA GLY A 207 -11.38 17.86 -2.58
C GLY A 207 -10.55 16.69 -2.08
N GLU A 208 -9.22 16.81 -2.13
CA GLU A 208 -8.29 15.80 -1.58
C GLU A 208 -8.48 15.63 -0.06
N PHE A 209 -8.57 16.73 0.66
CA PHE A 209 -8.84 16.74 2.11
C PHE A 209 -10.15 16.02 2.46
N ASP A 210 -11.22 16.23 1.69
CA ASP A 210 -12.52 15.62 1.94
C ASP A 210 -12.46 14.10 1.75
N TYR A 211 -11.78 13.59 0.72
CA TYR A 211 -11.56 12.16 0.51
C TYR A 211 -10.70 11.54 1.63
N LEU A 212 -9.64 12.20 2.04
CA LEU A 212 -8.77 11.74 3.13
C LEU A 212 -9.49 11.73 4.48
N MET A 213 -10.29 12.75 4.78
CA MET A 213 -11.12 12.77 5.98
C MET A 213 -12.18 11.67 5.97
N ARG A 214 -12.83 11.43 4.83
CA ARG A 214 -13.79 10.33 4.68
C ARG A 214 -13.10 8.98 4.90
N CYS A 215 -11.91 8.79 4.33
CA CYS A 215 -11.08 7.60 4.57
C CYS A 215 -10.77 7.44 6.06
N PHE A 216 -10.28 8.47 6.72
CA PHE A 216 -9.92 8.42 8.14
C PHE A 216 -11.13 8.12 9.04
N MET A 217 -12.24 8.81 8.83
CA MET A 217 -13.46 8.61 9.64
C MET A 217 -14.02 7.20 9.46
N LEU A 218 -14.06 6.68 8.23
CA LEU A 218 -14.50 5.32 7.95
C LEU A 218 -13.53 4.29 8.55
N ALA A 219 -12.21 4.54 8.49
CA ALA A 219 -11.20 3.68 9.09
C ALA A 219 -11.25 3.64 10.63
N CYS A 220 -11.88 4.65 11.26
CA CYS A 220 -12.13 4.70 12.71
C CYS A 220 -13.45 4.03 13.10
N SER A 221 -14.36 3.80 12.17
CA SER A 221 -15.69 3.29 12.48
C SER A 221 -15.69 1.76 12.68
N GLY A 222 -16.47 1.26 13.66
CA GLY A 222 -16.54 -0.17 13.96
C GLY A 222 -15.20 -0.75 14.44
N THR A 223 -14.75 -1.85 13.81
CA THR A 223 -13.39 -2.40 14.06
C THR A 223 -12.36 -1.59 13.28
N PRO A 224 -11.44 -0.89 13.95
CA PRO A 224 -10.52 0.05 13.30
C PRO A 224 -9.61 -0.61 12.25
N TYR A 225 -9.20 0.20 11.27
CA TYR A 225 -8.18 -0.12 10.27
C TYR A 225 -6.93 0.76 10.49
N PRO A 226 -6.01 0.40 11.39
CA PRO A 226 -4.85 1.23 11.72
C PRO A 226 -3.99 1.63 10.53
N TYR A 227 -3.85 0.75 9.54
CA TYR A 227 -3.13 1.04 8.31
C TYR A 227 -3.76 2.21 7.54
N TRP A 228 -5.08 2.21 7.36
CA TRP A 228 -5.76 3.28 6.62
C TRP A 228 -5.90 4.56 7.43
N GLN A 229 -6.04 4.46 8.76
CA GLN A 229 -5.93 5.62 9.64
C GLN A 229 -4.57 6.31 9.47
N ALA A 230 -3.48 5.54 9.48
CA ALA A 230 -2.12 6.06 9.34
C ALA A 230 -1.89 6.69 7.96
N ASN A 231 -2.31 6.03 6.88
CA ASN A 231 -2.17 6.58 5.52
C ASN A 231 -2.92 7.91 5.35
N ALA A 232 -4.17 7.98 5.83
CA ALA A 232 -4.96 9.22 5.76
C ALA A 232 -4.32 10.33 6.59
N LEU A 233 -3.86 10.05 7.81
CA LEU A 233 -3.19 11.04 8.66
C LEU A 233 -1.87 11.55 8.06
N GLN A 234 -1.08 10.66 7.44
CA GLN A 234 0.15 11.06 6.76
C GLN A 234 -0.15 12.00 5.59
N ALA A 235 -1.09 11.65 4.72
CA ALA A 235 -1.47 12.48 3.59
C ALA A 235 -2.09 13.81 4.03
N LEU A 236 -2.94 13.83 5.07
CA LEU A 236 -3.46 15.06 5.68
C LEU A 236 -2.32 15.93 6.25
N SER A 237 -1.31 15.33 6.87
CA SER A 237 -0.09 16.03 7.31
C SER A 237 0.60 16.73 6.15
N GLU A 238 0.77 16.05 5.02
CA GLU A 238 1.42 16.61 3.82
C GLU A 238 0.64 17.82 3.28
N HIS A 239 -0.69 17.76 3.23
CA HIS A 239 -1.53 18.91 2.86
C HIS A 239 -1.40 20.12 3.79
N LEU A 240 -1.20 19.87 5.09
CA LEU A 240 -1.05 20.93 6.10
C LEU A 240 0.38 21.50 6.21
N GLN A 241 1.34 21.00 5.45
CA GLN A 241 2.70 21.59 5.41
C GLN A 241 2.71 22.93 4.67
N SER A 242 1.92 23.07 3.60
CA SER A 242 1.79 24.34 2.87
C SER A 242 1.05 25.40 3.70
N PRO A 243 1.66 26.56 4.06
CA PRO A 243 1.01 27.56 4.91
C PRO A 243 -0.29 28.12 4.34
N SER A 244 -0.36 28.36 3.02
CA SER A 244 -1.54 28.89 2.35
C SER A 244 -2.69 27.90 2.37
N LEU A 245 -2.44 26.66 1.96
CA LEU A 245 -3.44 25.60 1.97
C LEU A 245 -3.88 25.26 3.39
N ARG A 246 -2.94 25.18 4.35
CA ARG A 246 -3.25 24.98 5.76
C ARG A 246 -4.22 26.02 6.30
N SER A 247 -3.94 27.30 6.07
CA SER A 247 -4.81 28.39 6.52
C SER A 247 -6.21 28.32 5.92
N TYR A 248 -6.30 27.92 4.64
CA TYR A 248 -7.57 27.70 3.96
C TYR A 248 -8.34 26.52 4.56
N LEU A 249 -7.70 25.36 4.70
CA LEU A 249 -8.32 24.12 5.22
C LEU A 249 -8.79 24.26 6.67
N ILE A 250 -7.98 24.88 7.54
CA ILE A 250 -8.36 25.12 8.95
C ILE A 250 -9.61 25.99 9.03
N ARG A 251 -9.67 27.07 8.25
CA ARG A 251 -10.80 28.00 8.27
C ARG A 251 -12.10 27.34 7.80
N ASN A 252 -12.03 26.50 6.78
CA ASN A 252 -13.19 25.90 6.14
C ASN A 252 -13.61 24.56 6.75
N ASN A 253 -12.75 23.88 7.51
CA ASN A 253 -12.96 22.53 8.00
C ASN A 253 -12.85 22.39 9.54
N ARG A 254 -13.31 23.38 10.29
CA ARG A 254 -13.24 23.37 11.76
C ARG A 254 -13.77 22.09 12.43
N PRO A 255 -14.91 21.49 12.00
CA PRO A 255 -15.38 20.23 12.55
C PRO A 255 -14.39 19.08 12.37
N SER A 256 -13.76 18.97 11.19
CA SER A 256 -12.76 17.96 10.88
C SER A 256 -11.48 18.14 11.70
N ILE A 257 -11.01 19.37 11.84
CA ILE A 257 -9.85 19.73 12.68
C ILE A 257 -10.09 19.33 14.14
N LYS A 258 -11.30 19.59 14.65
CA LYS A 258 -11.71 19.15 15.99
C LYS A 258 -11.80 17.61 16.09
N TYR A 259 -12.34 16.95 15.08
CA TYR A 259 -12.42 15.48 15.04
C TYR A 259 -11.04 14.83 15.08
N LEU A 260 -10.04 15.44 14.45
CA LEU A 260 -8.64 15.01 14.48
C LEU A 260 -7.93 15.32 15.82
N ASN A 261 -8.60 16.01 16.76
CA ASN A 261 -8.03 16.42 18.06
C ASN A 261 -6.80 17.35 17.95
N ILE A 262 -6.76 18.18 16.92
CA ILE A 262 -5.67 19.13 16.68
C ILE A 262 -6.11 20.60 16.76
N ASP A 263 -7.33 20.87 17.18
CA ASP A 263 -7.90 22.22 17.29
C ASP A 263 -7.24 23.10 18.36
N GLN A 264 -6.49 22.49 19.30
CA GLN A 264 -5.71 23.19 20.31
C GLN A 264 -4.20 23.23 20.00
N VAL A 265 -3.78 22.64 18.89
CA VAL A 265 -2.38 22.62 18.45
C VAL A 265 -2.08 23.89 17.67
N PRO A 266 -0.94 24.57 17.89
CA PRO A 266 -0.53 25.73 17.07
C PRO A 266 -0.48 25.36 15.58
N ASP A 267 -0.92 26.26 14.71
CA ASP A 267 -1.03 26.01 13.25
C ASP A 267 0.27 25.49 12.63
N SER A 268 1.44 25.98 13.08
CA SER A 268 2.74 25.54 12.60
C SER A 268 3.10 24.09 12.99
N LEU A 269 2.43 23.51 13.98
CA LEU A 269 2.70 22.16 14.50
C LEU A 269 1.63 21.13 14.08
N LEU A 270 0.56 21.54 13.40
CA LEU A 270 -0.54 20.64 13.03
C LEU A 270 -0.06 19.49 12.14
N ALA A 271 0.69 19.80 11.10
CA ALA A 271 1.25 18.79 10.18
C ALA A 271 2.11 17.77 10.93
N GLY A 272 3.03 18.23 11.77
CA GLY A 272 3.91 17.37 12.58
C GLY A 272 3.13 16.49 13.54
N ASN A 273 2.06 16.98 14.14
CA ASN A 273 1.19 16.21 15.02
C ASN A 273 0.53 15.03 14.29
N LEU A 274 -0.03 15.27 13.10
CA LEU A 274 -0.65 14.21 12.30
C LEU A 274 0.39 13.21 11.78
N ALA A 275 1.57 13.69 11.35
CA ALA A 275 2.67 12.81 10.93
C ALA A 275 3.15 11.90 12.07
N GLN A 276 3.25 12.42 13.30
CA GLN A 276 3.60 11.60 14.46
C GLN A 276 2.54 10.55 14.79
N MET A 277 1.27 10.90 14.69
CA MET A 277 0.16 9.95 14.87
C MET A 277 0.23 8.84 13.81
N ALA A 278 0.46 9.19 12.55
CA ALA A 278 0.63 8.23 11.45
C ALA A 278 1.82 7.29 11.70
N LEU A 279 2.98 7.83 12.10
CA LEU A 279 4.18 7.06 12.41
C LEU A 279 3.92 6.03 13.53
N ASN A 280 3.23 6.43 14.60
CA ASN A 280 2.90 5.54 15.71
C ASN A 280 2.01 4.37 15.25
N LEU A 281 1.02 4.65 14.40
CA LEU A 281 0.12 3.64 13.86
C LEU A 281 0.85 2.68 12.90
N PHE A 282 1.67 3.17 11.97
CA PHE A 282 2.45 2.33 11.06
C PHE A 282 3.46 1.45 11.80
N SER A 283 4.15 2.01 12.79
CA SER A 283 5.11 1.24 13.62
C SER A 283 4.41 0.13 14.39
N SER A 284 3.25 0.41 14.96
CA SER A 284 2.42 -0.54 15.69
C SER A 284 1.84 -1.62 14.78
N TYR A 285 1.41 -1.24 13.57
CA TYR A 285 0.88 -2.16 12.56
C TYR A 285 1.99 -3.05 11.98
N GLY A 286 3.23 -2.54 11.86
CA GLY A 286 4.41 -3.30 11.45
C GLY A 286 4.71 -3.27 9.94
N ASP A 287 4.18 -2.29 9.19
CA ASP A 287 4.59 -2.05 7.81
C ASP A 287 5.91 -1.28 7.77
N VAL A 288 6.97 -1.93 7.32
CA VAL A 288 8.33 -1.37 7.32
C VAL A 288 8.48 -0.24 6.32
N TYR A 289 7.91 -0.37 5.13
CA TYR A 289 8.00 0.64 4.08
C TYR A 289 7.25 1.91 4.47
N GLN A 290 6.01 1.76 4.94
CA GLN A 290 5.19 2.91 5.35
C GLN A 290 5.75 3.59 6.61
N THR A 291 6.31 2.84 7.54
CA THR A 291 6.99 3.42 8.72
C THR A 291 8.15 4.32 8.30
N ALA A 292 8.99 3.88 7.37
CA ALA A 292 10.08 4.70 6.84
C ALA A 292 9.56 5.93 6.08
N GLY A 293 8.49 5.79 5.31
CA GLY A 293 7.79 6.91 4.66
C GLY A 293 7.24 7.92 5.65
N ALA A 294 6.65 7.46 6.76
CA ALA A 294 6.12 8.33 7.81
C ALA A 294 7.23 9.09 8.56
N TYR A 295 8.37 8.47 8.83
CA TYR A 295 9.55 9.18 9.34
C TYR A 295 10.00 10.30 8.39
N ARG A 296 10.02 10.04 7.08
CA ARG A 296 10.37 11.05 6.07
C ARG A 296 9.38 12.22 6.11
N THR A 297 8.07 11.95 6.15
CA THR A 297 7.03 13.00 6.24
C THR A 297 7.17 13.82 7.53
N LEU A 298 7.44 13.15 8.66
CA LEU A 298 7.69 13.85 9.93
C LEU A 298 8.95 14.72 9.88
N ALA A 299 10.02 14.25 9.23
CA ALA A 299 11.23 15.03 9.02
C ALA A 299 10.95 16.31 8.19
N GLU A 300 10.09 16.22 7.18
CA GLU A 300 9.67 17.41 6.42
C GLU A 300 8.90 18.41 7.29
N CYS A 301 8.06 17.93 8.19
CA CYS A 301 7.39 18.80 9.16
C CYS A 301 8.39 19.53 10.06
N TYR A 302 9.41 18.85 10.58
CA TYR A 302 10.48 19.49 11.35
C TYR A 302 11.31 20.48 10.52
N TRP A 303 11.56 20.15 9.26
CA TRP A 303 12.22 21.08 8.33
C TRP A 303 11.46 22.40 8.19
N THR A 304 10.12 22.37 8.11
CA THR A 304 9.29 23.60 7.95
C THR A 304 9.33 24.54 9.15
N ILE A 305 9.80 24.07 10.30
CA ILE A 305 9.96 24.86 11.53
C ILE A 305 11.44 25.05 11.93
N ASP A 306 12.36 24.81 11.00
CA ASP A 306 13.81 24.93 11.17
C ASP A 306 14.42 24.02 12.26
N ASP A 307 13.71 22.97 12.67
CA ASP A 307 14.22 21.94 13.58
C ASP A 307 14.98 20.85 12.82
N TYR A 308 16.15 21.22 12.31
CA TYR A 308 16.97 20.33 11.48
C TYR A 308 17.53 19.13 12.24
N ARG A 309 17.69 19.22 13.57
CA ARG A 309 18.17 18.09 14.38
C ARG A 309 17.10 17.00 14.50
N SER A 310 15.87 17.37 14.78
CA SER A 310 14.77 16.39 14.80
C SER A 310 14.50 15.82 13.40
N ALA A 311 14.66 16.62 12.33
CA ALA A 311 14.58 16.13 10.96
C ALA A 311 15.68 15.10 10.65
N GLU A 312 16.94 15.36 11.06
CA GLU A 312 18.06 14.44 10.96
C GLU A 312 17.76 13.10 11.65
N ASP A 313 17.30 13.14 12.90
CA ASP A 313 16.99 11.96 13.68
C ASP A 313 15.90 11.10 13.00
N CYS A 314 14.82 11.70 12.54
CA CYS A 314 13.76 11.00 11.82
C CYS A 314 14.26 10.30 10.56
N LEU A 315 15.08 10.98 9.75
CA LEU A 315 15.61 10.43 8.50
C LEU A 315 16.62 9.31 8.76
N ASN A 316 17.42 9.42 9.80
CA ASN A 316 18.33 8.37 10.23
C ASN A 316 17.57 7.12 10.74
N HIS A 317 16.48 7.30 11.48
CA HIS A 317 15.58 6.21 11.83
C HIS A 317 14.98 5.54 10.60
N ALA A 318 14.46 6.32 9.63
CA ALA A 318 13.92 5.80 8.40
C ALA A 318 14.91 4.90 7.64
N LEU A 319 16.19 5.27 7.63
CA LEU A 319 17.22 4.56 6.87
C LEU A 319 17.81 3.35 7.62
N ASN A 320 17.89 3.40 8.96
CA ASN A 320 18.71 2.48 9.76
C ASN A 320 17.93 1.51 10.64
N ASP A 321 16.67 1.79 11.01
CA ASP A 321 15.90 0.95 11.91
C ASP A 321 15.61 -0.44 11.33
N ASN A 322 15.50 -0.53 10.01
CA ASN A 322 15.29 -1.81 9.35
C ASN A 322 16.16 -1.96 8.10
N LYS A 323 17.07 -2.93 8.11
CA LYS A 323 17.99 -3.18 6.99
C LYS A 323 17.27 -3.55 5.68
N ARG A 324 16.02 -4.04 5.76
CA ARG A 324 15.21 -4.39 4.58
C ARG A 324 14.83 -3.19 3.73
N ILE A 325 14.88 -1.96 4.26
CA ILE A 325 14.59 -0.72 3.53
C ILE A 325 15.45 -0.57 2.27
N LYS A 326 16.66 -1.16 2.26
CA LYS A 326 17.57 -1.13 1.10
C LYS A 326 17.00 -1.79 -0.15
N ALA A 327 15.98 -2.64 -0.01
CA ALA A 327 15.26 -3.24 -1.13
C ALA A 327 14.29 -2.28 -1.83
N ALA A 328 14.10 -1.06 -1.31
CA ALA A 328 13.26 -0.02 -1.91
C ALA A 328 14.13 1.19 -2.34
N PRO A 329 14.79 1.13 -3.51
CA PRO A 329 15.80 2.12 -3.91
C PRO A 329 15.24 3.54 -4.05
N ASP A 330 14.00 3.71 -4.53
CA ASP A 330 13.40 5.05 -4.67
C ASP A 330 13.11 5.69 -3.30
N LEU A 331 12.69 4.90 -2.31
CA LEU A 331 12.49 5.40 -0.96
C LEU A 331 13.83 5.76 -0.30
N VAL A 332 14.85 4.92 -0.46
CA VAL A 332 16.21 5.21 0.04
C VAL A 332 16.78 6.47 -0.61
N ALA A 333 16.60 6.64 -1.92
CA ALA A 333 17.03 7.84 -2.65
C ALA A 333 16.34 9.10 -2.10
N SER A 334 15.04 9.05 -1.88
CA SER A 334 14.26 10.15 -1.30
C SER A 334 14.73 10.51 0.12
N ILE A 335 15.06 9.54 0.97
CA ILE A 335 15.60 9.78 2.31
C ILE A 335 17.02 10.37 2.21
N ALA A 336 17.87 9.85 1.34
CA ALA A 336 19.23 10.35 1.14
C ALA A 336 19.26 11.80 0.64
N GLU A 337 18.37 12.16 -0.27
CA GLU A 337 18.19 13.55 -0.73
C GLU A 337 17.89 14.48 0.44
N ARG A 338 16.94 14.09 1.31
CA ARG A 338 16.55 14.89 2.48
C ARG A 338 17.69 14.99 3.50
N LEU A 339 18.41 13.90 3.76
CA LEU A 339 19.60 13.91 4.64
C LEU A 339 20.68 14.84 4.10
N CYS A 340 20.93 14.82 2.79
CA CYS A 340 21.87 15.76 2.17
C CYS A 340 21.51 17.22 2.47
N LEU A 341 20.23 17.59 2.33
CA LEU A 341 19.74 18.94 2.61
C LEU A 341 19.85 19.30 4.10
N VAL A 342 19.46 18.41 4.98
CA VAL A 342 19.49 18.61 6.44
C VAL A 342 20.93 18.79 6.93
N TYR A 343 21.86 17.93 6.50
CA TYR A 343 23.29 18.06 6.86
C TYR A 343 23.91 19.34 6.29
N SER A 344 23.48 19.77 5.10
CA SER A 344 23.88 21.08 4.57
C SER A 344 23.38 22.23 5.43
N ALA A 345 22.15 22.17 5.94
CA ALA A 345 21.57 23.21 6.78
C ALA A 345 22.25 23.34 8.16
N ILE A 346 22.85 22.26 8.67
CA ILE A 346 23.61 22.26 9.93
C ILE A 346 25.13 22.34 9.76
N ASP A 347 25.59 22.72 8.57
CA ASP A 347 27.02 22.90 8.20
C ASP A 347 27.86 21.61 8.31
N ASP A 348 27.25 20.42 8.24
CA ASP A 348 27.95 19.14 8.20
C ASP A 348 28.22 18.69 6.76
N LYS A 349 29.21 19.30 6.14
CA LYS A 349 29.56 19.04 4.74
C LYS A 349 29.96 17.60 4.46
N PRO A 350 30.74 16.87 5.29
CA PRO A 350 31.11 15.49 5.00
C PRO A 350 29.89 14.56 4.86
N HIS A 351 28.90 14.65 5.76
CA HIS A 351 27.69 13.85 5.68
C HIS A 351 26.78 14.33 4.54
N SER A 352 26.67 15.63 4.31
CA SER A 352 25.92 16.17 3.16
C SER A 352 26.45 15.61 1.85
N ASP A 353 27.78 15.64 1.62
CA ASP A 353 28.41 15.10 0.41
C ASP A 353 28.22 13.57 0.28
N PHE A 354 28.29 12.82 1.40
CA PHE A 354 28.05 11.38 1.41
C PHE A 354 26.64 11.03 0.93
N TYR A 355 25.60 11.66 1.51
CA TYR A 355 24.21 11.38 1.13
C TYR A 355 23.84 11.92 -0.24
N ARG A 356 24.46 13.02 -0.69
CA ARG A 356 24.34 13.51 -2.06
C ARG A 356 24.83 12.48 -3.08
N ASN A 357 26.00 11.89 -2.84
CA ASN A 357 26.53 10.86 -3.72
C ASN A 357 25.65 9.61 -3.72
N MET A 358 25.16 9.18 -2.56
CA MET A 358 24.20 8.05 -2.46
C MET A 358 22.93 8.33 -3.28
N TYR A 359 22.36 9.52 -3.17
CA TYR A 359 21.18 9.94 -3.94
C TYR A 359 21.46 9.90 -5.45
N LEU A 360 22.57 10.47 -5.89
CA LEU A 360 22.93 10.52 -7.31
C LEU A 360 23.17 9.12 -7.89
N ASP A 361 23.83 8.23 -7.16
CA ASP A 361 24.06 6.84 -7.59
C ASP A 361 22.74 6.07 -7.75
N LEU A 362 21.79 6.23 -6.80
CA LEU A 362 20.48 5.61 -6.88
C LEU A 362 19.65 6.17 -8.03
N GLN A 363 19.67 7.49 -8.24
CA GLN A 363 18.98 8.14 -9.35
C GLN A 363 19.51 7.67 -10.71
N GLU A 364 20.83 7.53 -10.86
CA GLU A 364 21.42 7.06 -12.10
C GLU A 364 21.01 5.61 -12.44
N ARG A 365 20.98 4.72 -11.43
CA ARG A 365 20.49 3.34 -11.62
C ARG A 365 19.02 3.32 -12.07
N THR A 366 18.15 4.06 -11.39
CA THR A 366 16.72 4.15 -11.76
C THR A 366 16.53 4.77 -13.14
N ARG A 367 17.36 5.76 -13.51
CA ARG A 367 17.33 6.38 -14.85
C ARG A 367 17.72 5.41 -15.96
N GLN A 368 18.74 4.59 -15.73
CA GLN A 368 19.17 3.56 -16.70
C GLN A 368 18.07 2.54 -16.95
N ASP A 369 17.38 2.10 -15.91
CA ASP A 369 16.25 1.20 -16.03
C ASP A 369 15.10 1.82 -16.84
N LYS A 370 14.73 3.08 -16.57
CA LYS A 370 13.71 3.83 -17.33
C LYS A 370 14.09 4.03 -18.81
N GLN A 371 15.37 4.25 -19.12
CA GLN A 371 15.82 4.41 -20.51
C GLN A 371 15.82 3.10 -21.31
N LEU A 372 16.07 1.98 -20.68
CA LEU A 372 15.96 0.66 -21.30
C LEU A 372 14.51 0.34 -21.68
N GLU A 373 13.54 0.82 -20.91
CA GLU A 373 12.11 0.67 -21.18
C GLU A 373 11.62 1.49 -22.38
N ALA A 374 12.09 2.72 -22.51
CA ALA A 374 11.72 3.59 -23.64
C ALA A 374 12.23 3.08 -25.00
N ARG A 375 13.10 2.06 -25.00
CA ARG A 375 13.68 1.44 -26.21
C ARG A 375 13.11 0.05 -26.50
N ALA A 376 12.27 -0.50 -25.64
CA ALA A 376 11.62 -1.81 -25.80
C ALA A 376 10.15 -1.65 -26.20
#